data_52e4588093dc2de359747f97b0f94b27
#
_entry.id   52e4588093dc2de359747f97b0f94b27
#
_cell.length_a   1.000
_cell.length_b   1.000
_cell.length_c   1.000
_cell.angle_alpha   90.00
_cell.angle_beta   90.00
_cell.angle_gamma   90.00
#
_symmetry.space_group_name_H-M   'P 1'
#
loop_
_entity.id
_entity.type
_entity.pdbx_description
1 polymer ?
#
loop_
_entity_poly.entity_id
_entity_poly.type
_entity_poly.pdbx_seq_one_letter_code
_entity_poly.pdbx_strand_id
1 'polypeptide(L)'
;IVQSLVGSEMCIRDRIHSATLMHDDVIDEGTVRRGKETLNKVWDNHSSVLIGDYLLSRCFEMMVEDGNLEVLKLLSSTSSKIAQGEVLQLQHKGEVDMLEETYLKIISAKTAELFAAATKVGAILSNAENKEKDALEFYGRNLGLTFQIADDTLDYNAEVKLFGKKIGQDFFEGKITLPIILLCLLYTSDAAD
;
A
#
# COMPACT_ATOMS: atom_id res chain seq x y z
N ILE A 1 9.78 -17.23 -24.70
CA ILE A 1 8.95 -17.78 -23.63
C ILE A 1 9.25 -17.06 -22.31
N VAL A 2 10.51 -16.89 -21.88
CA VAL A 2 10.88 -16.21 -20.62
C VAL A 2 10.45 -14.73 -20.62
N GLN A 3 10.50 -14.04 -21.75
CA GLN A 3 10.11 -12.63 -21.87
C GLN A 3 8.60 -12.38 -21.73
N SER A 4 7.75 -13.38 -22.03
CA SER A 4 6.30 -13.27 -21.84
C SER A 4 5.87 -13.50 -20.37
N LEU A 5 6.61 -14.34 -19.63
CA LEU A 5 6.32 -14.64 -18.24
C LEU A 5 6.59 -13.44 -17.32
N VAL A 6 7.76 -12.78 -17.46
CA VAL A 6 8.08 -11.55 -16.69
C VAL A 6 7.10 -10.39 -16.98
N GLY A 7 6.38 -10.44 -18.12
CA GLY A 7 5.35 -9.46 -18.46
C GLY A 7 4.02 -9.68 -17.73
N SER A 8 3.59 -10.93 -17.52
CA SER A 8 2.28 -11.23 -16.91
C SER A 8 2.26 -10.91 -15.42
N GLU A 9 3.28 -11.28 -14.65
CA GLU A 9 3.31 -11.01 -13.19
C GLU A 9 3.45 -9.52 -12.87
N MET A 10 4.19 -8.76 -13.68
CA MET A 10 4.21 -7.30 -13.57
C MET A 10 2.81 -6.73 -13.79
N CYS A 11 2.09 -7.21 -14.80
CA CYS A 11 0.72 -6.81 -15.07
C CYS A 11 -0.24 -7.22 -13.94
N ILE A 12 -0.05 -8.39 -13.33
CA ILE A 12 -0.86 -8.85 -12.18
C ILE A 12 -0.64 -7.92 -10.99
N ARG A 13 0.62 -7.67 -10.60
CA ARG A 13 0.96 -6.75 -9.52
C ARG A 13 0.40 -5.34 -9.75
N ASP A 14 0.56 -4.81 -10.96
CA ASP A 14 0.09 -3.46 -11.29
C ASP A 14 -1.44 -3.36 -11.23
N ARG A 15 -2.16 -4.43 -11.59
CA ARG A 15 -3.62 -4.48 -11.43
C ARG A 15 -4.05 -4.59 -9.97
N ILE A 16 -3.36 -5.40 -9.16
CA ILE A 16 -3.61 -5.45 -7.71
C ILE A 16 -3.44 -4.03 -7.14
N HIS A 17 -2.33 -3.38 -7.42
CA HIS A 17 -2.08 -2.01 -6.96
C HIS A 17 -3.14 -1.02 -7.48
N SER A 18 -3.53 -1.10 -8.75
CA SER A 18 -4.57 -0.22 -9.31
C SER A 18 -5.92 -0.46 -8.67
N ALA A 19 -6.28 -1.71 -8.40
CA ALA A 19 -7.53 -2.05 -7.72
C ALA A 19 -7.57 -1.49 -6.29
N THR A 20 -6.48 -1.66 -5.52
CA THR A 20 -6.39 -1.09 -4.17
C THR A 20 -6.48 0.43 -4.19
N LEU A 21 -5.81 1.11 -5.13
CA LEU A 21 -5.90 2.57 -5.25
C LEU A 21 -7.33 3.06 -5.56
N MET A 22 -8.09 2.31 -6.38
CA MET A 22 -9.49 2.67 -6.69
C MET A 22 -10.40 2.50 -5.47
N HIS A 23 -10.16 1.49 -4.65
CA HIS A 23 -10.89 1.30 -3.39
C HIS A 23 -10.49 2.37 -2.36
N ASP A 24 -9.19 2.66 -2.22
CA ASP A 24 -8.68 3.69 -1.32
C ASP A 24 -9.24 5.08 -1.65
N ASP A 25 -9.31 5.44 -2.93
CA ASP A 25 -9.88 6.73 -3.36
C ASP A 25 -11.35 6.90 -2.93
N VAL A 26 -12.10 5.80 -2.82
CA VAL A 26 -13.48 5.81 -2.30
C VAL A 26 -13.49 5.93 -0.77
N ILE A 27 -12.63 5.17 -0.07
CA ILE A 27 -12.55 5.14 1.38
C ILE A 27 -12.06 6.50 1.93
N ASP A 28 -11.08 7.11 1.25
CA ASP A 28 -10.45 8.37 1.63
C ASP A 28 -11.19 9.60 1.07
N GLU A 29 -12.29 9.38 0.32
CA GLU A 29 -13.02 10.44 -0.40
C GLU A 29 -12.10 11.29 -1.28
N GLY A 30 -11.03 10.68 -1.79
CA GLY A 30 -10.01 11.30 -2.61
C GLY A 30 -10.58 11.84 -3.93
N THR A 31 -10.23 13.07 -4.28
CA THR A 31 -10.70 13.71 -5.52
C THR A 31 -9.62 13.87 -6.57
N VAL A 32 -8.34 13.84 -6.17
CA VAL A 32 -7.18 14.03 -7.05
C VAL A 32 -6.07 13.06 -6.66
N ARG A 33 -5.52 12.36 -7.64
CA ARG A 33 -4.37 11.47 -7.50
C ARG A 33 -3.36 11.74 -8.61
N ARG A 34 -2.10 12.07 -8.24
CA ARG A 34 -1.02 12.38 -9.18
C ARG A 34 -1.40 13.47 -10.21
N GLY A 35 -2.12 14.50 -9.75
CA GLY A 35 -2.54 15.64 -10.58
C GLY A 35 -3.72 15.36 -11.53
N LYS A 36 -4.37 14.19 -11.43
CA LYS A 36 -5.56 13.81 -12.20
C LYS A 36 -6.73 13.58 -11.25
N GLU A 37 -7.93 13.81 -11.73
CA GLU A 37 -9.15 13.44 -10.99
C GLU A 37 -9.22 11.93 -10.80
N THR A 38 -9.67 11.52 -9.62
CA THR A 38 -9.87 10.11 -9.26
C THR A 38 -11.11 9.55 -9.96
N LEU A 39 -11.19 8.22 -10.07
CA LEU A 39 -12.27 7.55 -10.78
C LEU A 39 -13.64 7.80 -10.12
N ASN A 40 -13.69 7.76 -8.77
CA ASN A 40 -14.89 8.06 -7.99
C ASN A 40 -15.36 9.51 -8.17
N LYS A 41 -14.47 10.44 -8.49
CA LYS A 41 -14.81 11.84 -8.80
C LYS A 41 -15.34 11.99 -10.22
N VAL A 42 -14.74 11.30 -11.21
CA VAL A 42 -15.12 11.38 -12.62
C VAL A 42 -16.45 10.66 -12.89
N TRP A 43 -16.67 9.52 -12.24
CA TRP A 43 -17.90 8.73 -12.38
C TRP A 43 -18.66 8.74 -11.06
N ASP A 44 -18.47 7.73 -10.20
CA ASP A 44 -19.06 7.63 -8.86
C ASP A 44 -18.34 6.56 -8.02
N ASN A 45 -18.67 6.48 -6.72
CA ASN A 45 -18.10 5.51 -5.80
C ASN A 45 -18.43 4.06 -6.20
N HIS A 46 -19.67 3.79 -6.68
CA HIS A 46 -20.09 2.45 -7.09
C HIS A 46 -19.24 1.95 -8.26
N SER A 47 -19.07 2.80 -9.28
CA SER A 47 -18.23 2.47 -10.44
C SER A 47 -16.78 2.21 -10.04
N SER A 48 -16.21 3.02 -9.14
CA SER A 48 -14.84 2.84 -8.66
C SER A 48 -14.67 1.49 -7.95
N VAL A 49 -15.58 1.13 -7.06
CA VAL A 49 -15.56 -0.16 -6.36
C VAL A 49 -15.68 -1.33 -7.35
N LEU A 50 -16.66 -1.29 -8.26
CA LEU A 50 -16.88 -2.37 -9.23
C LEU A 50 -15.71 -2.56 -10.19
N ILE A 51 -15.05 -1.49 -10.62
CA ILE A 51 -13.87 -1.56 -11.48
C ILE A 51 -12.68 -2.13 -10.70
N GLY A 52 -12.50 -1.74 -9.44
CA GLY A 52 -11.51 -2.33 -8.55
C GLY A 52 -11.70 -3.83 -8.38
N ASP A 53 -12.94 -4.28 -8.12
CA ASP A 53 -13.31 -5.69 -7.99
C ASP A 53 -13.06 -6.45 -9.30
N TYR A 54 -13.41 -5.85 -10.44
CA TYR A 54 -13.14 -6.44 -11.75
C TYR A 54 -11.63 -6.62 -12.00
N LEU A 55 -10.81 -5.61 -11.70
CA LEU A 55 -9.35 -5.71 -11.85
C LEU A 55 -8.78 -6.79 -10.94
N LEU A 56 -9.23 -6.88 -9.70
CA LEU A 56 -8.78 -7.92 -8.76
C LEU A 56 -9.19 -9.32 -9.25
N SER A 57 -10.42 -9.48 -9.74
CA SER A 57 -10.90 -10.75 -10.32
C SER A 57 -10.05 -11.17 -11.53
N ARG A 58 -9.72 -10.22 -12.42
CA ARG A 58 -8.83 -10.48 -13.55
C ARG A 58 -7.41 -10.85 -13.11
N CYS A 59 -6.92 -10.35 -11.98
CA CYS A 59 -5.63 -10.78 -11.44
C CYS A 59 -5.65 -12.26 -11.08
N PHE A 60 -6.72 -12.75 -10.43
CA PHE A 60 -6.84 -14.17 -10.09
C PHE A 60 -6.88 -15.05 -11.34
N GLU A 61 -7.65 -14.67 -12.37
CA GLU A 61 -7.66 -15.41 -13.64
C GLU A 61 -6.26 -15.48 -14.26
N MET A 62 -5.55 -14.36 -14.34
CA MET A 62 -4.19 -14.31 -14.88
C MET A 62 -3.20 -15.15 -14.06
N MET A 63 -3.30 -15.16 -12.74
CA MET A 63 -2.46 -15.99 -11.87
C MET A 63 -2.71 -17.48 -12.10
N VAL A 64 -3.95 -17.87 -12.36
CA VAL A 64 -4.32 -19.26 -12.69
C VAL A 64 -3.83 -19.63 -14.10
N GLU A 65 -3.99 -18.73 -15.09
CA GLU A 65 -3.50 -18.93 -16.47
C GLU A 65 -1.98 -19.08 -16.53
N ASP A 66 -1.24 -18.32 -15.70
CA ASP A 66 0.21 -18.41 -15.57
C ASP A 66 0.66 -19.78 -15.01
N GLY A 67 -0.14 -20.39 -14.16
CA GLY A 67 0.05 -21.73 -13.64
C GLY A 67 1.16 -21.87 -12.59
N ASN A 68 1.85 -20.80 -12.19
CA ASN A 68 2.86 -20.83 -11.14
C ASN A 68 2.20 -20.77 -9.75
N LEU A 69 2.11 -21.92 -9.08
CA LEU A 69 1.43 -22.06 -7.80
C LEU A 69 2.12 -21.27 -6.66
N GLU A 70 3.45 -21.11 -6.71
CA GLU A 70 4.20 -20.32 -5.73
C GLU A 70 3.89 -18.83 -5.86
N VAL A 71 3.82 -18.31 -7.09
CA VAL A 71 3.41 -16.92 -7.38
C VAL A 71 1.95 -16.70 -6.99
N LEU A 72 1.03 -17.61 -7.35
CA LEU A 72 -0.38 -17.54 -6.98
C LEU A 72 -0.54 -17.45 -5.45
N LYS A 73 0.12 -18.33 -4.71
CA LYS A 73 0.09 -18.34 -3.24
C LYS A 73 0.63 -17.04 -2.64
N LEU A 74 1.73 -16.53 -3.18
CA LEU A 74 2.33 -15.28 -2.70
C LEU A 74 1.40 -14.10 -2.94
N LEU A 75 0.93 -13.87 -4.17
CA LEU A 75 0.13 -12.70 -4.53
C LEU A 75 -1.28 -12.73 -3.92
N SER A 76 -1.91 -13.89 -3.79
CA SER A 76 -3.18 -14.02 -3.09
C SER A 76 -3.07 -13.72 -1.60
N SER A 77 -2.00 -14.20 -0.95
CA SER A 77 -1.69 -13.86 0.44
C SER A 77 -1.41 -12.37 0.61
N THR A 78 -0.65 -11.78 -0.32
CA THR A 78 -0.36 -10.34 -0.35
C THR A 78 -1.64 -9.51 -0.44
N SER A 79 -2.55 -9.85 -1.35
CA SER A 79 -3.84 -9.15 -1.49
C SER A 79 -4.66 -9.20 -0.19
N SER A 80 -4.69 -10.36 0.46
CA SER A 80 -5.37 -10.52 1.76
C SER A 80 -4.75 -9.65 2.85
N LYS A 81 -3.42 -9.59 2.93
CA LYS A 81 -2.71 -8.77 3.93
C LYS A 81 -2.92 -7.27 3.70
N ILE A 82 -2.93 -6.82 2.44
CA ILE A 82 -3.23 -5.42 2.10
C ILE A 82 -4.61 -5.05 2.62
N ALA A 83 -5.63 -5.86 2.33
CA ALA A 83 -6.99 -5.63 2.81
C ALA A 83 -7.06 -5.63 4.36
N GLN A 84 -6.33 -6.52 5.04
CA GLN A 84 -6.22 -6.51 6.50
C GLN A 84 -5.58 -5.22 7.03
N GLY A 85 -4.56 -4.71 6.34
CA GLY A 85 -3.92 -3.43 6.67
C GLY A 85 -4.87 -2.25 6.58
N GLU A 86 -5.72 -2.22 5.53
CA GLU A 86 -6.78 -1.20 5.39
C GLU A 86 -7.80 -1.27 6.53
N VAL A 87 -8.29 -2.47 6.84
CA VAL A 87 -9.24 -2.65 7.95
C VAL A 87 -8.60 -2.21 9.28
N LEU A 88 -7.33 -2.55 9.51
CA LEU A 88 -6.61 -2.14 10.71
C LEU A 88 -6.46 -0.62 10.79
N GLN A 89 -6.15 0.05 9.67
CA GLN A 89 -6.08 1.52 9.62
C GLN A 89 -7.44 2.16 9.93
N LEU A 90 -8.53 1.62 9.39
CA LEU A 90 -9.87 2.11 9.66
C LEU A 90 -10.27 1.95 11.14
N GLN A 91 -9.85 0.86 11.80
CA GLN A 91 -10.11 0.62 13.22
C GLN A 91 -9.44 1.68 14.11
N HIS A 92 -8.28 2.17 13.72
CA HIS A 92 -7.50 3.16 14.48
C HIS A 92 -7.64 4.60 13.92
N LYS A 93 -8.63 4.83 13.06
CA LYS A 93 -8.87 6.17 12.50
C LYS A 93 -9.22 7.18 13.59
N GLY A 94 -8.41 8.25 13.70
CA GLY A 94 -8.60 9.31 14.69
C GLY A 94 -8.08 9.02 16.10
N GLU A 95 -7.47 7.86 16.33
CA GLU A 95 -6.85 7.52 17.63
C GLU A 95 -5.48 8.20 17.77
N VAL A 96 -5.44 9.36 18.41
CA VAL A 96 -4.22 10.20 18.55
C VAL A 96 -3.15 9.53 19.42
N ASP A 97 -3.55 8.60 20.29
CA ASP A 97 -2.70 7.80 21.18
C ASP A 97 -2.30 6.45 20.57
N MET A 98 -2.48 6.28 19.26
CA MET A 98 -2.06 5.08 18.54
C MET A 98 -0.56 4.84 18.75
N LEU A 99 -0.19 3.58 19.04
CA LEU A 99 1.19 3.18 19.27
C LEU A 99 1.98 3.11 17.95
N GLU A 100 3.26 3.45 18.00
CA GLU A 100 4.19 3.29 16.87
C GLU A 100 4.18 1.86 16.30
N GLU A 101 4.10 0.84 17.16
CA GLU A 101 4.02 -0.56 16.72
C GLU A 101 2.78 -0.83 15.86
N THR A 102 1.64 -0.24 16.21
CA THR A 102 0.40 -0.36 15.42
C THR A 102 0.53 0.34 14.08
N TYR A 103 1.10 1.55 14.05
CA TYR A 103 1.40 2.25 12.81
C TYR A 103 2.32 1.42 11.89
N LEU A 104 3.42 0.86 12.42
CA LEU A 104 4.33 0.01 11.65
C LEU A 104 3.65 -1.25 11.11
N LYS A 105 2.72 -1.85 11.86
CA LYS A 105 1.91 -2.98 11.37
C LYS A 105 1.01 -2.56 10.21
N ILE A 106 0.36 -1.40 10.31
CA ILE A 106 -0.51 -0.86 9.24
C ILE A 106 0.29 -0.66 7.96
N ILE A 107 1.37 0.11 7.99
CA ILE A 107 2.16 0.41 6.80
C ILE A 107 2.88 -0.82 6.24
N SER A 108 3.25 -1.77 7.10
CA SER A 108 3.82 -3.04 6.66
C SER A 108 2.80 -3.84 5.85
N ALA A 109 1.57 -3.97 6.33
CA ALA A 109 0.52 -4.72 5.64
C ALA A 109 0.00 -3.99 4.40
N LYS A 110 -0.34 -2.69 4.52
CA LYS A 110 -0.94 -1.91 3.46
C LYS A 110 0.02 -1.62 2.30
N THR A 111 1.26 -1.26 2.60
CA THR A 111 2.22 -0.77 1.60
C THR A 111 3.38 -1.73 1.38
N ALA A 112 4.12 -2.10 2.44
CA ALA A 112 5.37 -2.83 2.28
C ALA A 112 5.17 -4.27 1.77
N GLU A 113 4.03 -4.89 2.02
CA GLU A 113 3.74 -6.26 1.58
C GLU A 113 3.75 -6.39 0.05
N LEU A 114 3.22 -5.40 -0.69
CA LEU A 114 3.25 -5.44 -2.16
C LEU A 114 4.67 -5.25 -2.73
N PHE A 115 5.49 -4.42 -2.08
CA PHE A 115 6.91 -4.29 -2.43
C PHE A 115 7.67 -5.59 -2.20
N ALA A 116 7.44 -6.23 -1.06
CA ALA A 116 8.04 -7.53 -0.70
C ALA A 116 7.65 -8.62 -1.71
N ALA A 117 6.38 -8.69 -2.06
CA ALA A 117 5.87 -9.64 -3.04
C ALA A 117 6.47 -9.38 -4.44
N ALA A 118 6.58 -8.13 -4.87
CA ALA A 118 7.12 -7.77 -6.17
C ALA A 118 8.58 -8.22 -6.35
N THR A 119 9.41 -8.04 -5.33
CA THR A 119 10.82 -8.48 -5.37
C THR A 119 10.94 -10.00 -5.25
N LYS A 120 10.12 -10.65 -4.41
CA LYS A 120 10.12 -12.11 -4.25
C LYS A 120 9.63 -12.84 -5.51
N VAL A 121 8.63 -12.30 -6.22
CA VAL A 121 8.17 -12.85 -7.51
C VAL A 121 9.32 -12.94 -8.51
N GLY A 122 10.15 -11.90 -8.61
CA GLY A 122 11.34 -11.91 -9.48
C GLY A 122 12.30 -13.06 -9.14
N ALA A 123 12.52 -13.33 -7.86
CA ALA A 123 13.35 -14.45 -7.42
C ALA A 123 12.70 -15.82 -7.72
N ILE A 124 11.38 -15.95 -7.54
CA ILE A 124 10.65 -17.19 -7.87
C ILE A 124 10.78 -17.51 -9.36
N LEU A 125 10.56 -16.52 -10.22
CA LEU A 125 10.60 -16.69 -11.67
C LEU A 125 12.00 -16.99 -12.21
N SER A 126 13.03 -16.49 -11.54
CA SER A 126 14.42 -16.82 -11.87
C SER A 126 14.87 -18.18 -11.31
N ASN A 127 13.99 -18.92 -10.64
CA ASN A 127 14.32 -20.17 -9.94
C ASN A 127 15.45 -20.00 -8.91
N ALA A 128 15.51 -18.86 -8.25
CA ALA A 128 16.49 -18.56 -7.22
C ALA A 128 16.34 -19.48 -6.00
N GLU A 129 17.42 -19.63 -5.23
CA GLU A 129 17.38 -20.39 -3.98
C GLU A 129 16.51 -19.72 -2.92
N ASN A 130 16.01 -20.47 -1.95
CA ASN A 130 15.13 -19.93 -0.90
C ASN A 130 15.79 -18.77 -0.13
N LYS A 131 17.08 -18.83 0.13
CA LYS A 131 17.84 -17.76 0.78
C LYS A 131 17.80 -16.46 -0.02
N GLU A 132 17.87 -16.53 -1.33
CA GLU A 132 17.80 -15.36 -2.23
C GLU A 132 16.38 -14.82 -2.30
N LYS A 133 15.36 -15.72 -2.37
CA LYS A 133 13.94 -15.34 -2.30
C LYS A 133 13.62 -14.57 -1.01
N ASP A 134 14.12 -15.07 0.13
CA ASP A 134 13.90 -14.44 1.43
C ASP A 134 14.66 -13.11 1.55
N ALA A 135 15.87 -13.01 1.00
CA ALA A 135 16.64 -11.77 0.98
C ALA A 135 15.96 -10.69 0.13
N LEU A 136 15.42 -11.05 -1.04
CA LEU A 136 14.69 -10.11 -1.89
C LEU A 136 13.34 -9.70 -1.28
N GLU A 137 12.63 -10.62 -0.63
CA GLU A 137 11.43 -10.29 0.14
C GLU A 137 11.73 -9.28 1.25
N PHE A 138 12.79 -9.54 2.03
CA PHE A 138 13.22 -8.64 3.10
C PHE A 138 13.62 -7.26 2.56
N TYR A 139 14.37 -7.22 1.46
CA TYR A 139 14.73 -5.96 0.78
C TYR A 139 13.49 -5.19 0.35
N GLY A 140 12.55 -5.85 -0.34
CA GLY A 140 11.31 -5.22 -0.80
C GLY A 140 10.47 -4.68 0.35
N ARG A 141 10.35 -5.44 1.45
CA ARG A 141 9.62 -5.02 2.65
C ARG A 141 10.20 -3.74 3.27
N ASN A 142 11.51 -3.69 3.46
CA ASN A 142 12.17 -2.51 4.02
C ASN A 142 12.10 -1.30 3.09
N LEU A 143 12.19 -1.52 1.78
CA LEU A 143 11.99 -0.46 0.79
C LEU A 143 10.56 0.12 0.88
N GLY A 144 9.55 -0.74 1.00
CA GLY A 144 8.15 -0.32 1.14
C GLY A 144 7.87 0.42 2.44
N LEU A 145 8.46 -0.02 3.56
CA LEU A 145 8.38 0.69 4.84
C LEU A 145 9.01 2.09 4.74
N THR A 146 10.24 2.16 4.21
CA THR A 146 10.95 3.43 4.01
C THR A 146 10.17 4.37 3.10
N PHE A 147 9.58 3.83 2.02
CA PHE A 147 8.75 4.60 1.10
C PHE A 147 7.55 5.23 1.81
N GLN A 148 6.82 4.44 2.63
CA GLN A 148 5.64 4.95 3.31
C GLN A 148 6.00 5.98 4.39
N ILE A 149 7.03 5.72 5.20
CA ILE A 149 7.50 6.68 6.23
C ILE A 149 7.92 8.01 5.58
N ALA A 150 8.59 7.94 4.42
CA ALA A 150 8.96 9.13 3.68
C ALA A 150 7.73 9.88 3.14
N ASP A 151 6.73 9.17 2.59
CA ASP A 151 5.48 9.76 2.08
C ASP A 151 4.72 10.47 3.21
N ASP A 152 4.53 9.80 4.35
CA ASP A 152 3.87 10.35 5.52
C ASP A 152 4.60 11.58 6.11
N THR A 153 5.94 11.60 6.03
CA THR A 153 6.75 12.73 6.47
C THR A 153 6.63 13.92 5.50
N LEU A 154 6.58 13.63 4.20
CA LEU A 154 6.43 14.65 3.15
C LEU A 154 5.06 15.34 3.19
N ASP A 155 4.02 14.68 3.71
CA ASP A 155 2.69 15.28 3.88
C ASP A 155 2.72 16.53 4.80
N TYR A 156 3.68 16.62 5.72
CA TYR A 156 3.90 17.77 6.60
C TYR A 156 4.94 18.77 6.07
N ASN A 157 5.55 18.53 4.91
CA ASN A 157 6.56 19.43 4.36
C ASN A 157 5.95 20.52 3.47
N ALA A 158 6.14 21.79 3.87
CA ALA A 158 5.61 22.95 3.17
C ALA A 158 6.21 23.15 1.74
N GLU A 159 7.40 22.62 1.47
CA GLU A 159 8.07 22.78 0.18
C GLU A 159 7.45 21.92 -0.93
N VAL A 160 6.73 20.86 -0.57
CA VAL A 160 6.05 19.93 -1.50
C VAL A 160 4.69 20.48 -2.00
N LYS A 161 4.35 21.74 -1.72
CA LYS A 161 3.14 22.45 -2.22
C LYS A 161 2.93 22.41 -3.75
N LEU A 162 3.93 21.96 -4.51
CA LEU A 162 3.90 21.89 -5.98
C LEU A 162 2.81 20.97 -6.58
N PHE A 163 2.12 20.17 -5.76
CA PHE A 163 1.12 19.19 -6.24
C PHE A 163 -0.33 19.44 -5.77
N GLY A 164 -0.63 20.61 -5.20
CA GLY A 164 -2.02 21.01 -4.87
C GLY A 164 -2.61 20.32 -3.62
N LYS A 165 -1.84 19.52 -2.87
CA LYS A 165 -2.26 18.93 -1.59
C LYS A 165 -2.15 19.97 -0.45
N LYS A 166 -3.05 19.88 0.53
CA LYS A 166 -2.95 20.63 1.79
C LYS A 166 -1.89 19.95 2.66
N ILE A 167 -1.12 20.76 3.41
CA ILE A 167 -0.16 20.24 4.39
C ILE A 167 -0.93 19.50 5.49
N GLY A 168 -0.47 18.31 5.88
CA GLY A 168 -1.11 17.51 6.93
C GLY A 168 -2.44 16.89 6.50
N GLN A 169 -2.60 16.57 5.22
CA GLN A 169 -3.83 15.99 4.68
C GLN A 169 -4.18 14.69 5.40
N ASP A 170 -3.21 13.84 5.70
CA ASP A 170 -3.41 12.59 6.41
C ASP A 170 -4.08 12.82 7.76
N PHE A 171 -3.65 13.82 8.51
CA PHE A 171 -4.25 14.18 9.79
C PHE A 171 -5.70 14.65 9.64
N PHE A 172 -6.00 15.47 8.62
CA PHE A 172 -7.38 15.90 8.34
C PHE A 172 -8.30 14.74 7.93
N GLU A 173 -7.74 13.70 7.31
CA GLU A 173 -8.45 12.47 6.97
C GLU A 173 -8.59 11.51 8.18
N GLY A 174 -8.01 11.87 9.32
CA GLY A 174 -8.00 11.07 10.55
C GLY A 174 -6.98 9.94 10.54
N LYS A 175 -5.99 10.00 9.64
CA LYS A 175 -4.86 9.08 9.60
C LYS A 175 -3.77 9.60 10.56
N ILE A 176 -3.52 8.85 11.62
CA ILE A 176 -2.45 9.19 12.57
C ILE A 176 -1.18 8.51 12.08
N THR A 177 -0.26 9.32 11.55
CA THR A 177 1.00 8.86 10.98
C THR A 177 2.19 9.13 11.91
N LEU A 178 3.36 8.57 11.60
CA LEU A 178 4.53 8.61 12.48
C LEU A 178 4.89 10.02 12.98
N PRO A 179 4.84 11.10 12.17
CA PRO A 179 5.12 12.46 12.67
C PRO A 179 4.21 12.88 13.82
N ILE A 180 2.91 12.55 13.77
CA ILE A 180 1.96 12.87 14.84
C ILE A 180 2.22 12.01 16.07
N ILE A 181 2.46 10.70 15.89
CA ILE A 181 2.78 9.78 16.99
C ILE A 181 3.99 10.29 17.77
N LEU A 182 5.08 10.64 17.08
CA LEU A 182 6.30 11.16 17.72
C LEU A 182 6.07 12.52 18.39
N LEU A 183 5.27 13.38 17.77
CA LEU A 183 4.89 14.66 18.38
C LEU A 183 4.14 14.46 19.70
N CYS A 184 3.15 13.57 19.75
CA CYS A 184 2.41 13.25 20.97
C CYS A 184 3.32 12.68 22.05
N LEU A 185 4.25 11.79 21.72
CA LEU A 185 5.22 11.24 22.66
C LEU A 185 6.13 12.31 23.28
N LEU A 186 6.58 13.28 22.50
CA LEU A 186 7.40 14.39 23.00
C LEU A 186 6.62 15.28 23.98
N TYR A 187 5.38 15.64 23.65
CA TYR A 187 4.58 16.51 24.52
C TYR A 187 4.09 15.83 25.80
N THR A 188 3.90 14.50 25.79
CA THR A 188 3.51 13.75 27.00
C THR A 188 4.69 13.53 27.94
N SER A 189 5.93 13.45 27.44
CA SER A 189 7.13 13.36 28.28
C SER A 189 7.45 14.68 29.00
N ASP A 190 7.28 15.82 28.32
CA ASP A 190 7.54 17.14 28.91
C ASP A 190 6.48 17.58 29.94
N ALA A 191 5.29 16.97 29.95
CA ALA A 191 4.23 17.25 30.91
C ALA A 191 4.37 16.44 32.21
N ALA A 192 5.33 15.51 32.28
CA ALA A 192 5.58 14.66 33.45
C ALA A 192 6.77 15.12 34.32
N ASP A 193 7.49 16.20 33.93
CA ASP A 193 8.50 16.91 34.71
C ASP A 193 7.93 18.23 35.26
#